data_317f9e7468d438a1c68abcf6cf77916a
#
_entry.id   317f9e7468d438a1c68abcf6cf77916a
#
_cell.length_a   1.000
_cell.length_b   1.000
_cell.length_c   1.000
_cell.angle_alpha   90.00
_cell.angle_beta   90.00
_cell.angle_gamma   90.00
#
_symmetry.space_group_name_H-M   'P 1'
#
loop_
_entity.id
_entity.type
_entity.pdbx_description
1 polymer ?
#
loop_
_entity_poly.entity_id
_entity_poly.type
_entity_poly.pdbx_seq_one_letter_code
_entity_poly.pdbx_strand_id
1 'polypeptide(L)'
;MSSRHSQFRPCIDLHQGIVKQIVGGTLDLSSQSSAGPKENFVATHPPEYYANLYKSHSLTGGHIIKLGPGNDDAAQQACRAWPGGMQVGGGINEENARDWLDMGASKVIVTSYLFPSGKFDESRLSRLSKQVGKENLVVDLSCRKRDFGWVVAMNGWKTLTDMEVTRESIKTVERYCSELLIHAADVEGLCQGIDEKLVARLGEWVTIPCTYAGGAKDISDLALVNRLSDGKIDLTFGSSLDIFGGDGVKFEELVEVDRRTRESLA
;
A
#
# COMPACT_ATOMS: atom_id res chain seq x y z
N MET A 1 -13.00 -19.44 -17.61
CA MET A 1 -12.81 -18.22 -16.83
C MET A 1 -11.32 -18.18 -16.52
N SER A 2 -10.58 -17.17 -16.99
CA SER A 2 -9.16 -17.03 -16.65
C SER A 2 -9.09 -16.78 -15.15
N SER A 3 -8.51 -17.71 -14.40
CA SER A 3 -8.33 -17.56 -12.96
C SER A 3 -7.23 -16.52 -12.75
N ARG A 4 -7.59 -15.31 -12.30
CA ARG A 4 -6.61 -14.32 -11.82
C ARG A 4 -5.81 -14.96 -10.68
N HIS A 5 -4.52 -14.66 -10.61
CA HIS A 5 -3.66 -15.04 -9.49
C HIS A 5 -3.17 -13.78 -8.77
N SER A 6 -2.96 -13.94 -7.46
CA SER A 6 -2.33 -12.91 -6.63
C SER A 6 -0.92 -12.60 -7.13
N GLN A 7 -0.59 -11.33 -7.23
CA GLN A 7 0.70 -10.84 -7.71
C GLN A 7 1.47 -10.14 -6.58
N PHE A 8 2.78 -10.11 -6.71
CA PHE A 8 3.63 -9.29 -5.87
C PHE A 8 3.52 -7.82 -6.28
N ARG A 9 3.24 -6.94 -5.30
CA ARG A 9 3.23 -5.49 -5.47
C ARG A 9 4.34 -4.87 -4.62
N PRO A 10 5.37 -4.28 -5.23
CA PRO A 10 6.50 -3.72 -4.50
C PRO A 10 6.14 -2.43 -3.79
N CYS A 11 6.88 -2.08 -2.74
CA CYS A 11 6.73 -0.82 -2.01
C CYS A 11 8.04 -0.03 -1.93
N ILE A 12 7.90 1.28 -1.80
CA ILE A 12 8.96 2.23 -1.42
C ILE A 12 8.38 3.11 -0.33
N ASP A 13 8.74 2.84 0.93
CA ASP A 13 8.29 3.63 2.06
C ASP A 13 9.31 4.70 2.39
N LEU A 14 8.88 5.95 2.41
CA LEU A 14 9.73 7.12 2.59
C LEU A 14 9.49 7.78 3.94
N HIS A 15 10.53 7.94 4.72
CA HIS A 15 10.50 8.70 5.96
C HIS A 15 11.75 9.59 6.06
N GLN A 16 11.53 10.92 6.23
CA GLN A 16 12.61 11.91 6.25
C GLN A 16 13.50 11.88 5.00
N GLY A 17 12.90 11.68 3.83
CA GLY A 17 13.58 11.66 2.53
C GLY A 17 14.35 10.37 2.22
N ILE A 18 14.29 9.35 3.07
CA ILE A 18 15.05 8.09 2.95
C ILE A 18 14.07 6.92 2.87
N VAL A 19 14.42 5.90 2.07
CA VAL A 19 13.67 4.64 2.03
C VAL A 19 13.88 3.89 3.33
N LYS A 20 12.80 3.55 4.02
CA LYS A 20 12.82 2.86 5.31
C LYS A 20 11.75 1.80 5.39
N GLN A 21 11.98 0.78 6.21
CA GLN A 21 10.94 -0.12 6.68
C GLN A 21 10.74 0.09 8.18
N ILE A 22 9.50 0.31 8.59
CA ILE A 22 9.16 0.61 9.99
C ILE A 22 8.19 -0.41 10.57
N VAL A 23 8.18 -0.53 11.90
CA VAL A 23 7.17 -1.32 12.62
C VAL A 23 5.91 -0.48 12.76
N GLY A 24 4.78 -1.04 12.32
CA GLY A 24 3.48 -0.40 12.39
C GLY A 24 3.10 0.00 13.83
N GLY A 25 2.38 1.11 13.95
CA GLY A 25 1.98 1.65 15.25
C GLY A 25 3.07 2.37 16.05
N THR A 26 4.35 2.31 15.62
CA THR A 26 5.45 3.07 16.24
C THR A 26 5.69 4.43 15.59
N LEU A 27 5.13 4.66 14.38
CA LEU A 27 5.23 5.93 13.66
C LEU A 27 4.49 7.04 14.43
N ASP A 28 5.20 8.08 14.80
CA ASP A 28 4.63 9.29 15.38
C ASP A 28 4.79 10.46 14.43
N LEU A 29 3.67 10.90 13.87
CA LEU A 29 3.60 12.07 12.99
C LEU A 29 3.42 13.38 13.78
N SER A 30 3.29 13.31 15.12
CA SER A 30 3.25 14.49 15.97
C SER A 30 4.66 15.03 16.19
N SER A 31 4.82 16.35 16.10
CA SER A 31 6.10 17.05 16.32
C SER A 31 6.62 16.95 17.78
N GLN A 32 5.92 16.24 18.66
CA GLN A 32 6.22 16.16 20.09
C GLN A 32 6.99 14.90 20.53
N SER A 33 7.19 13.93 19.63
CA SER A 33 7.94 12.72 19.97
C SER A 33 9.43 12.90 19.67
N SER A 34 10.27 12.82 20.70
CA SER A 34 11.72 12.79 20.55
C SER A 34 12.25 11.41 20.10
N ALA A 35 11.43 10.37 20.15
CA ALA A 35 11.76 9.03 19.69
C ALA A 35 11.17 8.81 18.29
N GLY A 36 12.03 8.60 17.29
CA GLY A 36 11.59 8.18 15.95
C GLY A 36 10.84 6.84 15.96
N PRO A 37 10.23 6.42 14.84
CA PRO A 37 9.60 5.11 14.71
C PRO A 37 10.66 4.01 14.91
N LYS A 38 10.20 2.82 15.32
CA LYS A 38 11.08 1.64 15.30
C LYS A 38 11.35 1.26 13.86
N GLU A 39 12.60 1.40 13.42
CA GLU A 39 13.04 1.13 12.06
C GLU A 39 13.56 -0.31 11.97
N ASN A 40 13.03 -1.09 11.01
CA ASN A 40 13.56 -2.40 10.65
C ASN A 40 14.70 -2.27 9.65
N PHE A 41 14.65 -1.22 8.82
CA PHE A 41 15.63 -0.96 7.78
C PHE A 41 15.74 0.53 7.47
N VAL A 42 16.97 0.98 7.19
CA VAL A 42 17.27 2.31 6.65
C VAL A 42 18.16 2.13 5.43
N ALA A 43 17.69 2.56 4.27
CA ALA A 43 18.36 2.36 3.01
C ALA A 43 19.65 3.18 2.88
N THR A 44 20.65 2.60 2.25
CA THR A 44 21.86 3.29 1.77
C THR A 44 21.70 3.74 0.29
N HIS A 45 20.79 3.14 -0.43
CA HIS A 45 20.44 3.49 -1.81
C HIS A 45 19.34 4.54 -1.86
N PRO A 46 19.36 5.44 -2.84
CA PRO A 46 18.32 6.45 -3.02
C PRO A 46 17.01 5.84 -3.58
N PRO A 47 15.87 6.55 -3.51
CA PRO A 47 14.57 6.02 -3.95
C PRO A 47 14.53 5.57 -5.41
N GLU A 48 15.22 6.27 -6.31
CA GLU A 48 15.30 5.89 -7.73
C GLU A 48 15.99 4.55 -7.98
N TYR A 49 16.84 4.08 -7.08
CA TYR A 49 17.44 2.75 -7.17
C TYR A 49 16.36 1.67 -7.09
N TYR A 50 15.45 1.76 -6.12
CA TYR A 50 14.36 0.81 -5.96
C TYR A 50 13.35 0.90 -7.11
N ALA A 51 13.00 2.10 -7.56
CA ALA A 51 12.13 2.28 -8.71
C ALA A 51 12.71 1.66 -9.99
N ASN A 52 14.02 1.82 -10.25
CA ASN A 52 14.72 1.20 -11.37
C ASN A 52 14.81 -0.33 -11.23
N LEU A 53 15.03 -0.84 -10.02
CA LEU A 53 15.02 -2.27 -9.75
C LEU A 53 13.64 -2.87 -10.11
N TYR A 54 12.56 -2.26 -9.64
CA TYR A 54 11.20 -2.73 -9.94
C TYR A 54 10.85 -2.60 -11.43
N LYS A 55 11.31 -1.52 -12.08
CA LYS A 55 11.18 -1.32 -13.53
C LYS A 55 11.86 -2.44 -14.33
N SER A 56 13.07 -2.85 -13.95
CA SER A 56 13.83 -3.89 -14.67
C SER A 56 13.11 -5.25 -14.68
N HIS A 57 12.24 -5.49 -13.67
CA HIS A 57 11.41 -6.69 -13.56
C HIS A 57 9.94 -6.46 -13.95
N SER A 58 9.59 -5.26 -14.46
CA SER A 58 8.22 -4.92 -14.86
C SER A 58 7.17 -5.10 -13.75
N LEU A 59 7.53 -4.82 -12.49
CA LEU A 59 6.69 -4.95 -11.32
C LEU A 59 5.75 -3.75 -11.14
N THR A 60 4.83 -3.56 -12.07
CA THR A 60 3.87 -2.45 -12.05
C THR A 60 2.86 -2.54 -10.91
N GLY A 61 2.23 -1.41 -10.56
CA GLY A 61 1.18 -1.34 -9.54
C GLY A 61 1.70 -1.36 -8.10
N GLY A 62 3.03 -1.27 -7.92
CA GLY A 62 3.63 -1.01 -6.61
C GLY A 62 3.39 0.43 -6.16
N HIS A 63 3.68 0.72 -4.90
CA HIS A 63 3.40 2.02 -4.31
C HIS A 63 4.61 2.68 -3.65
N ILE A 64 4.61 4.00 -3.68
CA ILE A 64 5.52 4.89 -2.94
C ILE A 64 4.67 5.53 -1.84
N ILE A 65 4.99 5.29 -0.57
CA ILE A 65 4.26 5.88 0.55
C ILE A 65 5.15 6.89 1.28
N LYS A 66 4.69 8.13 1.33
CA LYS A 66 5.31 9.22 2.08
C LYS A 66 4.82 9.18 3.52
N LEU A 67 5.66 8.74 4.44
CA LEU A 67 5.38 8.64 5.87
C LEU A 67 5.74 9.96 6.56
N GLY A 68 4.79 10.89 6.56
CA GLY A 68 4.97 12.23 7.10
C GLY A 68 5.58 13.24 6.12
N PRO A 69 5.88 14.47 6.57
CA PRO A 69 6.42 15.55 5.75
C PRO A 69 7.88 15.31 5.33
N GLY A 70 8.37 16.10 4.34
CA GLY A 70 9.77 16.10 3.90
C GLY A 70 10.15 14.93 2.99
N ASN A 71 9.18 14.28 2.34
CA ASN A 71 9.42 13.13 1.46
C ASN A 71 9.13 13.42 -0.02
N ASP A 72 8.72 14.63 -0.38
CA ASP A 72 8.27 14.94 -1.73
C ASP A 72 9.39 14.81 -2.75
N ASP A 73 10.59 15.34 -2.47
CA ASP A 73 11.74 15.24 -3.37
C ASP A 73 12.13 13.77 -3.62
N ALA A 74 12.16 12.95 -2.56
CA ALA A 74 12.47 11.53 -2.64
C ALA A 74 11.42 10.75 -3.46
N ALA A 75 10.14 11.05 -3.27
CA ALA A 75 9.06 10.45 -4.04
C ALA A 75 9.12 10.87 -5.52
N GLN A 76 9.43 12.14 -5.81
CA GLN A 76 9.63 12.64 -7.18
C GLN A 76 10.81 11.94 -7.88
N GLN A 77 11.92 11.70 -7.17
CA GLN A 77 13.06 10.94 -7.71
C GLN A 77 12.63 9.55 -8.18
N ALA A 78 11.88 8.82 -7.35
CA ALA A 78 11.37 7.50 -7.71
C ALA A 78 10.38 7.56 -8.90
N CYS A 79 9.45 8.52 -8.93
CA CYS A 79 8.51 8.71 -10.04
C CYS A 79 9.23 9.01 -11.35
N ARG A 80 10.25 9.89 -11.34
CA ARG A 80 11.04 10.24 -12.53
C ARG A 80 11.88 9.07 -13.04
N ALA A 81 12.36 8.19 -12.18
CA ALA A 81 13.10 6.99 -12.56
C ALA A 81 12.23 5.99 -13.32
N TRP A 82 10.94 5.93 -12.96
CA TRP A 82 9.97 5.04 -13.62
C TRP A 82 8.60 5.70 -13.81
N PRO A 83 8.46 6.63 -14.77
CA PRO A 83 7.18 7.27 -15.07
C PRO A 83 6.09 6.24 -15.39
N GLY A 84 4.93 6.37 -14.74
CA GLY A 84 3.80 5.47 -14.90
C GLY A 84 3.95 4.09 -14.24
N GLY A 85 5.06 3.81 -13.53
CA GLY A 85 5.32 2.50 -12.93
C GLY A 85 4.76 2.35 -11.52
N MET A 86 4.83 3.41 -10.72
CA MET A 86 4.51 3.37 -9.28
C MET A 86 3.35 4.31 -8.94
N GLN A 87 2.54 3.89 -7.97
CA GLN A 87 1.51 4.72 -7.36
C GLN A 87 2.12 5.58 -6.24
N VAL A 88 1.55 6.74 -5.92
CA VAL A 88 2.06 7.63 -4.86
C VAL A 88 1.00 7.92 -3.81
N GLY A 89 1.34 7.70 -2.55
CA GLY A 89 0.52 7.98 -1.38
C GLY A 89 1.23 8.80 -0.30
N GLY A 90 0.47 9.18 0.71
CA GLY A 90 0.94 10.02 1.81
C GLY A 90 0.72 11.51 1.56
N GLY A 91 -0.23 12.12 2.28
CA GLY A 91 -0.58 13.53 2.15
C GLY A 91 -1.28 13.93 0.86
N ILE A 92 -1.84 12.98 0.10
CA ILE A 92 -2.59 13.25 -1.12
C ILE A 92 -3.95 13.88 -0.79
N ASN A 93 -4.29 14.95 -1.51
CA ASN A 93 -5.54 15.70 -1.41
C ASN A 93 -5.92 16.36 -2.75
N GLU A 94 -7.00 17.14 -2.78
CA GLU A 94 -7.47 17.83 -4.00
C GLU A 94 -6.45 18.85 -4.55
N GLU A 95 -5.59 19.44 -3.70
CA GLU A 95 -4.65 20.48 -4.12
C GLU A 95 -3.44 19.90 -4.87
N ASN A 96 -2.99 18.67 -4.52
CA ASN A 96 -1.73 18.12 -5.01
C ASN A 96 -1.87 16.84 -5.87
N ALA A 97 -3.04 16.20 -5.90
CA ALA A 97 -3.21 14.92 -6.57
C ALA A 97 -2.88 14.96 -8.07
N ARG A 98 -3.25 16.04 -8.76
CA ARG A 98 -2.96 16.20 -10.19
C ARG A 98 -1.46 16.37 -10.42
N ASP A 99 -0.79 17.15 -9.58
CA ASP A 99 0.67 17.38 -9.72
C ASP A 99 1.46 16.07 -9.63
N TRP A 100 1.07 15.15 -8.75
CA TRP A 100 1.70 13.84 -8.64
C TRP A 100 1.53 12.98 -9.89
N LEU A 101 0.35 13.01 -10.52
CA LEU A 101 0.12 12.34 -11.81
C LEU A 101 0.98 12.96 -12.91
N ASP A 102 1.04 14.28 -12.98
CA ASP A 102 1.84 15.01 -13.97
C ASP A 102 3.37 14.80 -13.76
N MET A 103 3.80 14.52 -12.52
CA MET A 103 5.17 14.15 -12.18
C MET A 103 5.52 12.68 -12.51
N GLY A 104 4.56 11.88 -12.96
CA GLY A 104 4.80 10.52 -13.42
C GLY A 104 4.30 9.42 -12.48
N ALA A 105 3.53 9.71 -11.44
CA ALA A 105 2.82 8.68 -10.70
C ALA A 105 1.81 7.96 -11.62
N SER A 106 1.74 6.64 -11.55
CA SER A 106 0.74 5.87 -12.29
C SER A 106 -0.67 6.10 -11.78
N LYS A 107 -0.81 6.25 -10.46
CA LYS A 107 -2.03 6.59 -9.73
C LYS A 107 -1.67 7.34 -8.46
N VAL A 108 -2.63 8.02 -7.86
CA VAL A 108 -2.50 8.62 -6.53
C VAL A 108 -3.31 7.83 -5.50
N ILE A 109 -2.74 7.68 -4.29
CA ILE A 109 -3.33 6.93 -3.18
C ILE A 109 -3.79 7.92 -2.11
N VAL A 110 -5.07 7.93 -1.80
CA VAL A 110 -5.66 8.82 -0.80
C VAL A 110 -6.06 8.03 0.45
N THR A 111 -5.81 8.60 1.62
CA THR A 111 -6.10 7.99 2.94
C THR A 111 -6.72 9.03 3.87
N SER A 112 -5.92 9.69 4.70
CA SER A 112 -6.35 10.57 5.79
C SER A 112 -7.19 11.77 5.33
N TYR A 113 -7.00 12.25 4.10
CA TYR A 113 -7.79 13.33 3.52
C TYR A 113 -9.30 13.02 3.52
N LEU A 114 -9.66 11.74 3.40
CA LEU A 114 -11.06 11.27 3.39
C LEU A 114 -11.73 11.29 4.76
N PHE A 115 -10.96 11.51 5.83
CA PHE A 115 -11.45 11.39 7.21
C PHE A 115 -11.23 12.68 8.03
N PRO A 116 -11.82 13.81 7.65
CA PRO A 116 -11.73 15.02 8.45
C PRO A 116 -12.28 14.76 9.87
N SER A 117 -11.48 15.07 10.90
CA SER A 117 -11.82 14.79 12.30
C SER A 117 -12.19 13.32 12.56
N GLY A 118 -11.61 12.39 11.81
CA GLY A 118 -11.85 10.94 11.97
C GLY A 118 -13.17 10.44 11.38
N LYS A 119 -13.91 11.25 10.62
CA LYS A 119 -15.19 10.88 10.01
C LYS A 119 -15.05 10.75 8.50
N PHE A 120 -15.60 9.67 7.94
CA PHE A 120 -15.58 9.47 6.50
C PHE A 120 -16.40 10.53 5.77
N ASP A 121 -15.78 11.19 4.81
CA ASP A 121 -16.40 12.20 3.95
C ASP A 121 -16.44 11.70 2.49
N GLU A 122 -17.55 11.06 2.12
CA GLU A 122 -17.78 10.57 0.76
C GLU A 122 -17.75 11.70 -0.28
N SER A 123 -18.11 12.92 0.11
CA SER A 123 -18.11 14.07 -0.81
C SER A 123 -16.67 14.47 -1.22
N ARG A 124 -15.70 14.39 -0.30
CA ARG A 124 -14.27 14.58 -0.62
C ARG A 124 -13.79 13.52 -1.61
N LEU A 125 -14.13 12.25 -1.37
CA LEU A 125 -13.77 11.16 -2.27
C LEU A 125 -14.38 11.37 -3.66
N SER A 126 -15.66 11.75 -3.75
CA SER A 126 -16.34 12.03 -5.01
C SER A 126 -15.70 13.21 -5.77
N ARG A 127 -15.35 14.30 -5.08
CA ARG A 127 -14.68 15.45 -5.72
C ARG A 127 -13.30 15.07 -6.24
N LEU A 128 -12.47 14.41 -5.42
CA LEU A 128 -11.14 13.97 -5.81
C LEU A 128 -11.21 13.01 -7.03
N SER A 129 -12.12 12.04 -7.00
CA SER A 129 -12.34 11.12 -8.11
C SER A 129 -12.74 11.83 -9.42
N LYS A 130 -13.58 12.86 -9.34
CA LYS A 130 -13.94 13.68 -10.52
C LYS A 130 -12.76 14.50 -11.04
N GLN A 131 -11.90 14.98 -10.15
CA GLN A 131 -10.76 15.82 -10.50
C GLN A 131 -9.66 15.06 -11.21
N VAL A 132 -9.29 13.87 -10.70
CA VAL A 132 -8.16 13.10 -11.22
C VAL A 132 -8.58 11.99 -12.19
N GLY A 133 -9.87 11.63 -12.22
CA GLY A 133 -10.40 10.43 -12.89
C GLY A 133 -10.37 9.22 -11.96
N LYS A 134 -11.46 8.43 -11.97
CA LYS A 134 -11.57 7.22 -11.16
C LYS A 134 -10.41 6.24 -11.41
N GLU A 135 -9.98 6.12 -12.66
CA GLU A 135 -8.91 5.23 -13.14
C GLU A 135 -7.54 5.56 -12.52
N ASN A 136 -7.33 6.81 -12.12
CA ASN A 136 -6.08 7.30 -11.54
C ASN A 136 -6.09 7.34 -10.00
N LEU A 137 -7.18 6.87 -9.38
CA LEU A 137 -7.35 6.94 -7.92
C LEU A 137 -7.32 5.57 -7.27
N VAL A 138 -6.50 5.45 -6.24
CA VAL A 138 -6.45 4.34 -5.28
C VAL A 138 -6.92 4.87 -3.93
N VAL A 139 -7.73 4.10 -3.22
CA VAL A 139 -8.07 4.40 -1.82
C VAL A 139 -7.38 3.42 -0.90
N ASP A 140 -6.59 3.94 0.04
CA ASP A 140 -6.00 3.16 1.11
C ASP A 140 -6.92 3.19 2.34
N LEU A 141 -7.38 2.00 2.75
CA LEU A 141 -8.10 1.75 3.98
C LEU A 141 -7.18 1.02 4.96
N SER A 142 -6.12 1.70 5.39
CA SER A 142 -5.28 1.22 6.49
C SER A 142 -6.14 0.95 7.71
N CYS A 143 -6.05 -0.25 8.29
CA CYS A 143 -7.00 -0.64 9.33
C CYS A 143 -6.35 -1.32 10.53
N ARG A 144 -7.06 -1.26 11.65
CA ARG A 144 -6.72 -1.95 12.89
C ARG A 144 -7.82 -2.94 13.29
N LYS A 145 -7.41 -4.10 13.76
CA LYS A 145 -8.31 -5.14 14.24
C LYS A 145 -9.02 -4.71 15.54
N ARG A 146 -10.29 -5.07 15.67
CA ARG A 146 -11.13 -4.91 16.82
C ARG A 146 -11.87 -6.22 17.11
N ASP A 147 -12.59 -6.28 18.23
CA ASP A 147 -13.28 -7.50 18.68
C ASP A 147 -14.20 -8.11 17.61
N PHE A 148 -14.83 -7.26 16.79
CA PHE A 148 -15.81 -7.69 15.77
C PHE A 148 -15.42 -7.41 14.33
N GLY A 149 -14.15 -7.04 14.03
CA GLY A 149 -13.72 -6.74 12.67
C GLY A 149 -12.53 -5.80 12.60
N TRP A 150 -12.53 -4.92 11.62
CA TRP A 150 -11.46 -3.95 11.38
C TRP A 150 -12.04 -2.55 11.23
N VAL A 151 -11.34 -1.57 11.78
CA VAL A 151 -11.70 -0.16 11.73
C VAL A 151 -10.59 0.59 11.02
N VAL A 152 -10.94 1.48 10.08
CA VAL A 152 -9.96 2.31 9.38
C VAL A 152 -9.24 3.21 10.38
N ALA A 153 -7.92 3.29 10.23
CA ALA A 153 -7.05 4.07 11.09
C ALA A 153 -6.19 5.03 10.27
N MET A 154 -5.94 6.21 10.80
CA MET A 154 -5.17 7.28 10.17
C MET A 154 -4.10 7.84 11.11
N ASN A 155 -3.33 8.85 10.67
CA ASN A 155 -2.29 9.51 11.47
C ASN A 155 -1.24 8.53 12.02
N GLY A 156 -0.60 7.77 11.12
CA GLY A 156 0.33 6.71 11.53
C GLY A 156 -0.36 5.57 12.28
N TRP A 157 -1.63 5.31 11.91
CA TRP A 157 -2.50 4.25 12.47
C TRP A 157 -2.87 4.41 13.96
N LYS A 158 -2.67 5.61 14.53
CA LYS A 158 -2.94 5.91 15.93
C LYS A 158 -4.38 6.40 16.17
N THR A 159 -5.01 6.98 15.16
CA THR A 159 -6.37 7.53 15.25
C THR A 159 -7.35 6.62 14.52
N LEU A 160 -8.29 6.03 15.27
CA LEU A 160 -9.39 5.28 14.68
C LEU A 160 -10.42 6.25 14.10
N THR A 161 -10.98 5.88 12.96
CA THR A 161 -12.07 6.61 12.30
C THR A 161 -13.44 6.01 12.67
N ASP A 162 -14.51 6.58 12.12
CA ASP A 162 -15.87 6.03 12.24
C ASP A 162 -16.19 4.93 11.20
N MET A 163 -15.23 4.59 10.32
CA MET A 163 -15.46 3.62 9.25
C MET A 163 -14.93 2.24 9.63
N GLU A 164 -15.82 1.26 9.68
CA GLU A 164 -15.46 -0.15 9.72
C GLU A 164 -15.15 -0.66 8.30
N VAL A 165 -14.21 -1.60 8.17
CA VAL A 165 -13.92 -2.29 6.92
C VAL A 165 -14.93 -3.42 6.77
N THR A 166 -15.96 -3.17 5.98
CA THR A 166 -17.08 -4.08 5.71
C THR A 166 -17.34 -4.16 4.20
N ARG A 167 -18.17 -5.11 3.78
CA ARG A 167 -18.62 -5.20 2.39
C ARG A 167 -19.27 -3.88 1.91
N GLU A 168 -20.06 -3.24 2.77
CA GLU A 168 -20.78 -2.01 2.47
C GLU A 168 -19.85 -0.82 2.30
N SER A 169 -18.88 -0.65 3.21
CA SER A 169 -17.90 0.43 3.14
C SER A 169 -16.99 0.27 1.92
N ILE A 170 -16.52 -0.94 1.63
CA ILE A 170 -15.74 -1.26 0.42
C ILE A 170 -16.54 -0.92 -0.82
N LYS A 171 -17.78 -1.41 -0.94
CA LYS A 171 -18.67 -1.13 -2.08
C LYS A 171 -18.93 0.37 -2.27
N THR A 172 -19.01 1.14 -1.18
CA THR A 172 -19.15 2.59 -1.25
C THR A 172 -17.90 3.24 -1.87
N VAL A 173 -16.73 2.84 -1.42
CA VAL A 173 -15.44 3.40 -1.88
C VAL A 173 -15.15 2.99 -3.34
N GLU A 174 -15.44 1.76 -3.74
CA GLU A 174 -15.22 1.23 -5.10
C GLU A 174 -15.95 2.02 -6.20
N ARG A 175 -16.98 2.79 -5.85
CA ARG A 175 -17.66 3.66 -6.82
C ARG A 175 -16.75 4.76 -7.36
N TYR A 176 -15.75 5.16 -6.59
CA TYR A 176 -14.94 6.35 -6.82
C TYR A 176 -13.48 6.08 -7.16
N CYS A 177 -12.99 4.85 -7.01
CA CYS A 177 -11.61 4.50 -7.29
C CYS A 177 -11.50 3.25 -8.16
N SER A 178 -10.33 3.05 -8.77
CA SER A 178 -10.05 1.88 -9.62
C SER A 178 -9.32 0.77 -8.89
N GLU A 179 -8.84 1.03 -7.66
CA GLU A 179 -8.04 0.09 -6.89
C GLU A 179 -8.13 0.42 -5.40
N LEU A 180 -7.99 -0.61 -4.55
CA LEU A 180 -7.88 -0.49 -3.11
C LEU A 180 -6.48 -0.90 -2.65
N LEU A 181 -5.96 -0.23 -1.63
CA LEU A 181 -4.82 -0.63 -0.83
C LEU A 181 -5.30 -0.85 0.60
N ILE A 182 -5.02 -2.01 1.18
CA ILE A 182 -5.44 -2.34 2.54
C ILE A 182 -4.21 -2.65 3.38
N HIS A 183 -3.85 -1.74 4.28
CA HIS A 183 -2.78 -1.95 5.25
C HIS A 183 -3.30 -2.53 6.55
N ALA A 184 -2.83 -3.71 6.93
CA ALA A 184 -3.11 -4.32 8.22
C ALA A 184 -2.09 -3.80 9.27
N ALA A 185 -2.40 -2.66 9.88
CA ALA A 185 -1.49 -1.92 10.75
C ALA A 185 -1.00 -2.69 11.98
N ASP A 186 -1.79 -3.63 12.49
CA ASP A 186 -1.42 -4.41 13.68
C ASP A 186 -0.32 -5.46 13.42
N VAL A 187 -0.11 -5.85 12.17
CA VAL A 187 0.93 -6.80 11.77
C VAL A 187 2.04 -6.18 10.93
N GLU A 188 1.91 -4.86 10.61
CA GLU A 188 2.89 -4.15 9.77
C GLU A 188 4.29 -4.16 10.38
N GLY A 189 5.29 -4.57 9.57
CA GLY A 189 6.70 -4.63 9.97
C GLY A 189 7.05 -5.73 10.97
N LEU A 190 6.10 -6.59 11.38
CA LEU A 190 6.36 -7.66 12.34
C LEU A 190 6.92 -8.94 11.69
N CYS A 191 6.70 -9.16 10.40
CA CYS A 191 7.12 -10.38 9.68
C CYS A 191 6.63 -11.68 10.36
N GLN A 192 5.41 -11.68 10.88
CA GLN A 192 4.83 -12.83 11.61
C GLN A 192 3.70 -13.53 10.85
N GLY A 193 3.44 -13.11 9.63
CA GLY A 193 2.35 -13.58 8.77
C GLY A 193 1.25 -12.53 8.62
N ILE A 194 0.44 -12.74 7.59
CA ILE A 194 -0.67 -11.86 7.22
C ILE A 194 -1.88 -12.02 8.18
N ASP A 195 -2.81 -11.06 8.19
CA ASP A 195 -4.14 -11.26 8.77
C ASP A 195 -5.01 -12.08 7.79
N GLU A 196 -4.95 -13.40 7.91
CA GLU A 196 -5.65 -14.35 7.03
C GLU A 196 -7.16 -14.10 6.99
N LYS A 197 -7.76 -13.71 8.15
CA LYS A 197 -9.19 -13.43 8.22
C LYS A 197 -9.56 -12.19 7.42
N LEU A 198 -8.73 -11.14 7.48
CA LEU A 198 -8.91 -9.93 6.68
C LEU A 198 -8.80 -10.25 5.19
N VAL A 199 -7.75 -10.96 4.77
CA VAL A 199 -7.55 -11.33 3.37
C VAL A 199 -8.72 -12.16 2.83
N ALA A 200 -9.21 -13.15 3.58
CA ALA A 200 -10.37 -13.96 3.18
C ALA A 200 -11.63 -13.10 3.00
N ARG A 201 -11.89 -12.17 3.95
CA ARG A 201 -13.03 -11.26 3.85
C ARG A 201 -12.91 -10.29 2.67
N LEU A 202 -11.73 -9.73 2.44
CA LEU A 202 -11.48 -8.89 1.27
C LEU A 202 -11.74 -9.65 -0.03
N GLY A 203 -11.28 -10.89 -0.16
CA GLY A 203 -11.54 -11.76 -1.31
C GLY A 203 -13.03 -11.97 -1.60
N GLU A 204 -13.88 -11.98 -0.55
CA GLU A 204 -15.35 -12.06 -0.69
C GLU A 204 -16.00 -10.71 -1.06
N TRP A 205 -15.38 -9.58 -0.66
CA TRP A 205 -16.05 -8.27 -0.71
C TRP A 205 -15.65 -7.42 -1.89
N VAL A 206 -14.35 -7.46 -2.31
CA VAL A 206 -13.84 -6.58 -3.36
C VAL A 206 -14.32 -7.01 -4.75
N THR A 207 -14.56 -6.01 -5.59
CA THR A 207 -14.93 -6.18 -7.00
C THR A 207 -13.95 -5.54 -7.97
N ILE A 208 -13.01 -4.75 -7.45
CA ILE A 208 -11.91 -4.10 -8.18
C ILE A 208 -10.56 -4.62 -7.69
N PRO A 209 -9.44 -4.37 -8.39
CA PRO A 209 -8.10 -4.71 -7.91
C PRO A 209 -7.87 -4.23 -6.47
N CYS A 210 -7.25 -5.08 -5.66
CA CYS A 210 -6.96 -4.78 -4.27
C CYS A 210 -5.59 -5.35 -3.89
N THR A 211 -4.76 -4.52 -3.28
CA THR A 211 -3.48 -4.92 -2.72
C THR A 211 -3.56 -4.94 -1.20
N TYR A 212 -3.14 -6.04 -0.59
CA TYR A 212 -2.97 -6.16 0.85
C TYR A 212 -1.50 -5.93 1.23
N ALA A 213 -1.26 -5.17 2.29
CA ALA A 213 0.05 -4.95 2.87
C ALA A 213 0.02 -5.19 4.39
N GLY A 214 1.12 -5.70 4.92
CA GLY A 214 1.33 -5.91 6.35
C GLY A 214 1.57 -7.38 6.73
N GLY A 215 2.64 -7.61 7.47
CA GLY A 215 2.94 -8.87 8.15
C GLY A 215 3.52 -9.99 7.32
N ALA A 216 3.54 -9.91 5.99
CA ALA A 216 4.10 -10.95 5.11
C ALA A 216 5.51 -11.35 5.57
N LYS A 217 5.76 -12.66 5.75
CA LYS A 217 6.96 -13.19 6.39
C LYS A 217 7.83 -14.04 5.46
N ASP A 218 7.20 -14.87 4.61
CA ASP A 218 7.89 -15.76 3.68
C ASP A 218 7.12 -15.89 2.36
N ILE A 219 7.76 -16.47 1.34
CA ILE A 219 7.22 -16.54 -0.01
C ILE A 219 5.90 -17.31 -0.10
N SER A 220 5.63 -18.22 0.84
CA SER A 220 4.39 -19.00 0.87
C SER A 220 3.16 -18.14 1.20
N ASP A 221 3.35 -16.94 1.77
CA ASP A 221 2.26 -16.00 2.03
C ASP A 221 1.60 -15.52 0.73
N LEU A 222 2.34 -15.43 -0.41
CA LEU A 222 1.74 -15.10 -1.70
C LEU A 222 0.76 -16.21 -2.16
N ALA A 223 1.16 -17.46 -2.03
CA ALA A 223 0.28 -18.60 -2.33
C ALA A 223 -0.90 -18.70 -1.35
N LEU A 224 -0.68 -18.33 -0.08
CA LEU A 224 -1.73 -18.28 0.93
C LEU A 224 -2.77 -17.20 0.60
N VAL A 225 -2.34 -15.97 0.26
CA VAL A 225 -3.23 -14.88 -0.19
C VAL A 225 -4.01 -15.30 -1.43
N ASN A 226 -3.34 -15.91 -2.41
CA ASN A 226 -3.99 -16.42 -3.62
C ASN A 226 -5.12 -17.41 -3.28
N ARG A 227 -4.87 -18.36 -2.39
CA ARG A 227 -5.87 -19.36 -1.98
C ARG A 227 -7.02 -18.75 -1.19
N LEU A 228 -6.74 -17.83 -0.25
CA LEU A 228 -7.75 -17.21 0.61
C LEU A 228 -8.66 -16.24 -0.15
N SER A 229 -8.17 -15.63 -1.23
CA SER A 229 -8.90 -14.59 -1.98
C SER A 229 -9.37 -15.05 -3.36
N ASP A 230 -9.12 -16.30 -3.74
CA ASP A 230 -9.35 -16.78 -5.11
C ASP A 230 -8.64 -15.89 -6.14
N GLY A 231 -7.39 -15.50 -5.83
CA GLY A 231 -6.53 -14.70 -6.68
C GLY A 231 -6.93 -13.22 -6.80
N LYS A 232 -7.90 -12.73 -6.04
CA LYS A 232 -8.39 -11.36 -6.17
C LYS A 232 -7.53 -10.32 -5.46
N ILE A 233 -6.77 -10.72 -4.45
CA ILE A 233 -5.94 -9.84 -3.63
C ILE A 233 -4.48 -10.02 -4.02
N ASP A 234 -3.79 -8.92 -4.29
CA ASP A 234 -2.35 -8.88 -4.47
C ASP A 234 -1.64 -8.67 -3.11
N LEU A 235 -0.35 -8.98 -3.02
CA LEU A 235 0.39 -8.91 -1.77
C LEU A 235 1.63 -8.03 -1.88
N THR A 236 1.81 -7.16 -0.88
CA THR A 236 3.06 -6.42 -0.69
C THR A 236 3.93 -7.13 0.35
N PHE A 237 5.22 -7.26 0.03
CA PHE A 237 6.27 -7.63 0.96
C PHE A 237 7.13 -6.40 1.25
N GLY A 238 7.38 -6.12 2.51
CA GLY A 238 8.22 -5.02 2.99
C GLY A 238 9.41 -5.57 3.78
N SER A 239 9.38 -5.44 5.10
CA SER A 239 10.48 -5.77 6.02
C SER A 239 11.02 -7.21 5.93
N SER A 240 10.28 -8.16 5.35
CA SER A 240 10.75 -9.55 5.16
C SER A 240 11.65 -9.73 3.93
N LEU A 241 11.68 -8.75 3.00
CA LEU A 241 12.52 -8.82 1.80
C LEU A 241 14.01 -8.58 2.12
N ASP A 242 14.88 -9.34 1.47
CA ASP A 242 16.33 -9.19 1.60
C ASP A 242 16.86 -7.85 1.10
N ILE A 243 16.23 -7.25 0.10
CA ILE A 243 16.57 -5.87 -0.37
C ILE A 243 16.30 -4.80 0.71
N PHE A 244 15.54 -5.14 1.75
CA PHE A 244 15.28 -4.33 2.94
C PHE A 244 15.89 -4.95 4.20
N GLY A 245 16.94 -5.78 4.05
CA GLY A 245 17.63 -6.40 5.17
C GLY A 245 16.88 -7.53 5.87
N GLY A 246 15.73 -7.93 5.34
CA GLY A 246 14.96 -9.09 5.81
C GLY A 246 15.62 -10.43 5.44
N ASP A 247 15.23 -11.48 6.12
CA ASP A 247 15.72 -12.85 5.89
C ASP A 247 14.60 -13.83 5.49
N GLY A 248 13.37 -13.34 5.43
CA GLY A 248 12.19 -14.17 5.14
C GLY A 248 11.98 -14.45 3.65
N VAL A 249 12.30 -13.49 2.77
CA VAL A 249 12.01 -13.57 1.34
C VAL A 249 13.18 -13.04 0.51
N LYS A 250 13.64 -13.85 -0.46
CA LYS A 250 14.58 -13.41 -1.48
C LYS A 250 13.82 -12.70 -2.60
N PHE A 251 14.20 -11.45 -2.88
CA PHE A 251 13.55 -10.63 -3.91
C PHE A 251 13.54 -11.33 -5.27
N GLU A 252 14.67 -11.87 -5.70
CA GLU A 252 14.78 -12.56 -6.99
C GLU A 252 13.89 -13.81 -7.08
N GLU A 253 13.75 -14.58 -6.00
CA GLU A 253 12.86 -15.74 -5.95
C GLU A 253 11.40 -15.31 -6.06
N LEU A 254 11.01 -14.24 -5.36
CA LEU A 254 9.65 -13.69 -5.40
C LEU A 254 9.30 -13.17 -6.80
N VAL A 255 10.23 -12.45 -7.44
CA VAL A 255 10.09 -11.97 -8.82
C VAL A 255 9.88 -13.15 -9.79
N GLU A 256 10.66 -14.20 -9.66
CA GLU A 256 10.54 -15.38 -10.51
C GLU A 256 9.20 -16.10 -10.33
N VAL A 257 8.71 -16.24 -9.09
CA VAL A 257 7.38 -16.79 -8.80
C VAL A 257 6.29 -15.94 -9.43
N ASP A 258 6.36 -14.61 -9.26
CA ASP A 258 5.39 -13.68 -9.83
C ASP A 258 5.40 -13.71 -11.37
N ARG A 259 6.58 -13.77 -12.00
CA ARG A 259 6.75 -13.87 -13.45
C ARG A 259 6.09 -15.15 -13.99
N ARG A 260 6.39 -16.32 -13.41
CA ARG A 260 5.81 -17.60 -13.81
C ARG A 260 4.29 -17.60 -13.69
N THR A 261 3.79 -17.00 -12.64
CA THR A 261 2.36 -16.87 -12.42
C THR A 261 1.70 -16.04 -13.50
N ARG A 262 2.29 -14.89 -13.87
CA ARG A 262 1.79 -14.03 -14.96
C ARG A 262 1.84 -14.72 -16.33
N GLU A 263 2.92 -15.44 -16.64
CA GLU A 263 3.09 -16.18 -17.90
C GLU A 263 2.11 -17.35 -18.05
N SER A 264 1.73 -18.00 -16.96
CA SER A 264 0.76 -19.11 -17.00
C SER A 264 -0.67 -18.64 -17.31
N LEU A 265 -0.94 -17.33 -17.30
CA LEU A 265 -2.24 -16.70 -17.54
C LEU A 265 -2.34 -16.03 -18.91
N ALA A 266 -1.22 -15.86 -19.61
CA ALA A 266 -1.14 -15.23 -20.93
C ALA A 266 -1.38 -16.25 -22.05
#